data_39f09dac40a4dfb269aabe042e2954cb
#
_entry.id   39f09dac40a4dfb269aabe042e2954cb
#
_cell.length_a   1.000
_cell.length_b   1.000
_cell.length_c   1.000
_cell.angle_alpha   90.00
_cell.angle_beta   90.00
_cell.angle_gamma   90.00
#
_symmetry.space_group_name_H-M   'P 1'
#
loop_
_entity.id
_entity.type
_entity.pdbx_description
1 polymer ?
#
loop_
_entity_poly.entity_id
_entity_poly.type
_entity_poly.pdbx_seq_one_letter_code
_entity_poly.pdbx_strand_id
1 'polypeptide(L)'
;NPTMYWGVEGQGFLYGDKIIMDPEHESPTLAVIDSGTTLVMVPSKCYEGVMMGIADKVKDDPSVSFVCTREEDSKALGACYFNNTRCLDVTHLMDPMKFIFGNVVYELKIDAFLKDVSANGKVVDSPPSPIGPGETYDGGCMVELRP
;
A
#
# COMPACT_ATOMS: atom_id res chain seq x y z
N ASN A 1 -9.16 25.35 -6.71
CA ASN A 1 -8.45 26.41 -6.06
C ASN A 1 -7.34 25.84 -5.17
N PRO A 2 -6.05 26.05 -5.54
CA PRO A 2 -4.93 25.38 -4.86
C PRO A 2 -4.68 25.87 -3.43
N THR A 3 -5.45 26.83 -2.94
CA THR A 3 -5.18 27.49 -1.65
C THR A 3 -5.67 26.75 -0.43
N MET A 4 -6.38 25.64 -0.60
CA MET A 4 -6.94 24.88 0.52
C MET A 4 -6.04 23.75 1.07
N TYR A 5 -4.95 23.45 0.37
CA TYR A 5 -4.08 22.33 0.73
C TYR A 5 -2.60 22.72 0.68
N TRP A 6 -1.81 22.09 1.53
CA TRP A 6 -0.37 22.19 1.46
C TRP A 6 0.13 21.28 0.34
N GLY A 7 0.65 21.88 -0.71
CA GLY A 7 1.17 21.14 -1.84
C GLY A 7 2.70 21.19 -1.89
N VAL A 8 3.31 20.06 -2.21
CA VAL A 8 4.73 19.94 -2.48
C VAL A 8 4.95 19.21 -3.79
N GLU A 9 6.05 19.48 -4.45
CA GLU A 9 6.40 18.86 -5.71
C GLU A 9 7.01 17.48 -5.47
N GLY A 10 6.28 16.43 -5.85
CA GLY A 10 6.74 15.05 -5.80
C GLY A 10 7.57 14.71 -7.02
N GLN A 11 8.83 14.35 -6.84
CA GLN A 11 9.79 14.11 -7.91
C GLN A 11 10.04 12.64 -8.17
N GLY A 12 9.85 11.79 -7.20
CA GLY A 12 10.11 10.36 -7.36
C GLY A 12 9.37 9.52 -6.34
N PHE A 13 9.26 8.24 -6.67
CA PHE A 13 8.63 7.25 -5.83
C PHE A 13 9.33 5.90 -5.99
N LEU A 14 9.66 5.28 -4.86
CA LEU A 14 10.29 3.95 -4.82
C LEU A 14 9.48 3.04 -3.90
N TYR A 15 9.42 1.77 -4.28
CA TYR A 15 9.00 0.70 -3.39
C TYR A 15 10.21 -0.19 -3.09
N GLY A 16 10.70 -0.13 -1.85
CA GLY A 16 12.01 -0.67 -1.51
C GLY A 16 13.10 0.00 -2.33
N ASP A 17 13.87 -0.80 -3.06
CA ASP A 17 14.91 -0.31 -3.96
C ASP A 17 14.44 -0.15 -5.41
N LYS A 18 13.19 -0.52 -5.70
CA LYS A 18 12.61 -0.41 -7.03
C LYS A 18 12.13 1.02 -7.28
N ILE A 19 12.68 1.65 -8.31
CA ILE A 19 12.25 2.97 -8.78
C ILE A 19 10.98 2.78 -9.61
N ILE A 20 9.86 3.35 -9.16
CA ILE A 20 8.58 3.30 -9.87
C ILE A 20 8.36 4.60 -10.63
N MET A 21 8.66 5.73 -10.02
CA MET A 21 8.64 7.04 -10.64
C MET A 21 10.04 7.64 -10.54
N ASP A 22 10.67 7.83 -11.71
CA ASP A 22 12.06 8.26 -11.79
C ASP A 22 12.14 9.79 -11.83
N PRO A 23 12.79 10.42 -10.84
CA PRO A 23 12.90 11.88 -10.80
C PRO A 23 13.72 12.47 -11.96
N GLU A 24 14.58 11.68 -12.61
CA GLU A 24 15.40 12.14 -13.72
C GLU A 24 14.69 12.10 -15.08
N HIS A 25 13.66 11.27 -15.22
CA HIS A 25 13.01 10.98 -16.49
C HIS A 25 11.51 11.32 -16.54
N GLU A 26 10.92 11.66 -15.42
CA GLU A 26 9.48 11.92 -15.33
C GLU A 26 9.20 13.32 -14.79
N SER A 27 8.11 13.90 -15.27
CA SER A 27 7.66 15.22 -14.78
C SER A 27 7.22 15.13 -13.32
N PRO A 28 7.55 16.14 -12.52
CA PRO A 28 7.10 16.19 -11.13
C PRO A 28 5.58 16.18 -11.01
N THR A 29 5.09 15.55 -9.95
CA THR A 29 3.67 15.50 -9.62
C THR A 29 3.42 16.30 -8.34
N LEU A 30 2.30 17.01 -8.30
CA LEU A 30 1.90 17.72 -7.09
C LEU A 30 1.46 16.70 -6.02
N ALA A 31 2.15 16.70 -4.89
CA ALA A 31 1.74 15.95 -3.72
C ALA A 31 1.02 16.88 -2.74
N VAL A 32 -0.13 16.44 -2.24
CA VAL A 32 -0.91 17.19 -1.26
C VAL A 32 -0.71 16.56 0.11
N ILE A 33 -0.33 17.40 1.07
CA ILE A 33 -0.23 16.99 2.47
C ILE A 33 -1.58 17.24 3.12
N ASP A 34 -2.26 16.17 3.46
CA ASP A 34 -3.61 16.21 4.02
C ASP A 34 -3.68 15.35 5.28
N SER A 35 -3.81 16.01 6.42
CA SER A 35 -3.95 15.33 7.72
C SER A 35 -5.34 14.75 7.96
N GLY A 36 -6.33 15.12 7.13
CA GLY A 36 -7.69 14.61 7.20
C GLY A 36 -7.92 13.32 6.42
N THR A 37 -6.95 12.89 5.62
CA THR A 37 -7.06 11.68 4.82
C THR A 37 -6.62 10.46 5.61
N THR A 38 -7.44 9.41 5.63
CA THR A 38 -7.12 8.14 6.30
C THR A 38 -6.33 7.17 5.40
N LEU A 39 -6.24 7.47 4.12
CA LEU A 39 -5.55 6.67 3.11
C LEU A 39 -4.36 7.44 2.55
N VAL A 40 -3.39 6.69 2.05
CA VAL A 40 -2.35 7.25 1.20
C VAL A 40 -2.78 7.11 -0.26
N MET A 41 -2.91 8.23 -0.95
CA MET A 41 -3.23 8.26 -2.38
C MET A 41 -1.96 8.52 -3.19
N VAL A 42 -1.74 7.74 -4.22
CA VAL A 42 -0.57 7.82 -5.10
C VAL A 42 -1.02 7.76 -6.55
N PRO A 43 -0.20 8.21 -7.52
CA PRO A 43 -0.51 7.98 -8.93
C PRO A 43 -0.73 6.50 -9.23
N SER A 44 -1.61 6.19 -10.17
CA SER A 44 -1.96 4.81 -10.55
C SER A 44 -0.73 3.95 -10.86
N LYS A 45 0.25 4.52 -11.55
CA LYS A 45 1.52 3.85 -11.83
C LYS A 45 2.26 3.43 -10.56
N CYS A 46 2.26 4.28 -9.54
CA CYS A 46 2.88 3.98 -8.25
C CYS A 46 2.11 2.90 -7.50
N TYR A 47 0.79 2.99 -7.51
CA TYR A 47 -0.08 1.97 -6.93
C TYR A 47 0.16 0.59 -7.54
N GLU A 48 0.10 0.50 -8.86
CA GLU A 48 0.35 -0.74 -9.58
C GLU A 48 1.76 -1.28 -9.31
N GLY A 49 2.76 -0.42 -9.29
CA GLY A 49 4.14 -0.80 -9.01
C GLY A 49 4.33 -1.41 -7.63
N VAL A 50 3.69 -0.85 -6.61
CA VAL A 50 3.71 -1.41 -5.24
C VAL A 50 3.01 -2.77 -5.22
N MET A 51 1.80 -2.86 -5.79
CA MET A 51 1.03 -4.12 -5.77
C MET A 51 1.73 -5.23 -6.55
N MET A 52 2.33 -4.92 -7.68
CA MET A 52 3.14 -5.88 -8.44
C MET A 52 4.38 -6.31 -7.67
N GLY A 53 5.04 -5.39 -6.98
CA GLY A 53 6.19 -5.71 -6.13
C GLY A 53 5.85 -6.66 -5.00
N ILE A 54 4.71 -6.45 -4.35
CA ILE A 54 4.20 -7.33 -3.30
C ILE A 54 3.86 -8.71 -3.89
N ALA A 55 3.08 -8.74 -4.96
CA ALA A 55 2.68 -9.98 -5.61
C ALA A 55 3.89 -10.82 -6.05
N ASP A 56 4.89 -10.19 -6.60
CA ASP A 56 6.12 -10.85 -7.04
C ASP A 56 6.88 -11.49 -5.88
N LYS A 57 6.92 -10.82 -4.76
CA LYS A 57 7.63 -11.31 -3.57
C LYS A 57 6.96 -12.53 -2.93
N VAL A 58 5.64 -12.64 -3.03
CA VAL A 58 4.87 -13.69 -2.38
C VAL A 58 4.37 -14.79 -3.32
N LYS A 59 4.60 -14.67 -4.62
CA LYS A 59 4.09 -15.61 -5.64
C LYS A 59 4.47 -17.07 -5.42
N ASP A 60 5.64 -17.32 -4.85
CA ASP A 60 6.18 -18.67 -4.62
C ASP A 60 5.92 -19.16 -3.19
N ASP A 61 5.25 -18.39 -2.35
CA ASP A 61 4.93 -18.77 -0.98
C ASP A 61 3.49 -19.27 -0.89
N PRO A 62 3.27 -20.61 -0.77
CA PRO A 62 1.94 -21.18 -0.72
C PRO A 62 1.15 -20.84 0.55
N SER A 63 1.82 -20.36 1.59
CA SER A 63 1.17 -19.95 2.85
C SER A 63 0.52 -18.58 2.77
N VAL A 64 0.80 -17.81 1.72
CA VAL A 64 0.34 -16.43 1.56
C VAL A 64 -0.57 -16.32 0.34
N SER A 65 -1.74 -15.74 0.54
CA SER A 65 -2.67 -15.44 -0.55
C SER A 65 -2.86 -13.93 -0.65
N PHE A 66 -2.26 -13.32 -1.66
CA PHE A 66 -2.40 -11.91 -1.96
C PHE A 66 -3.28 -11.72 -3.18
N VAL A 67 -4.41 -11.04 -3.02
CA VAL A 67 -5.43 -10.87 -4.05
C VAL A 67 -5.80 -9.39 -4.22
N CYS A 68 -6.09 -9.02 -5.44
CA CYS A 68 -6.59 -7.69 -5.77
C CYS A 68 -7.96 -7.81 -6.43
N THR A 69 -8.90 -6.97 -6.04
CA THR A 69 -10.16 -6.83 -6.76
C THR A 69 -9.92 -6.08 -8.07
N ARG A 70 -10.77 -6.32 -9.06
CA ARG A 70 -10.77 -5.56 -10.32
C ARG A 70 -12.12 -4.92 -10.50
N GLU A 71 -12.14 -3.71 -10.99
CA GLU A 71 -13.39 -3.07 -11.40
C GLU A 71 -13.91 -3.73 -12.67
N GLU A 72 -15.22 -3.97 -12.75
CA GLU A 72 -15.85 -4.75 -13.83
C GLU A 72 -15.58 -4.18 -15.23
N ASP A 73 -15.49 -2.85 -15.35
CA ASP A 73 -15.33 -2.16 -16.63
C ASP A 73 -13.91 -1.64 -16.90
N SER A 74 -12.95 -1.95 -16.03
CA SER A 74 -11.59 -1.45 -16.16
C SER A 74 -10.57 -2.54 -15.85
N LYS A 75 -9.40 -2.42 -16.49
CA LYS A 75 -8.25 -3.28 -16.16
C LYS A 75 -7.50 -2.81 -14.91
N ALA A 76 -7.96 -1.71 -14.31
CA ALA A 76 -7.34 -1.13 -13.13
C ALA A 76 -7.49 -2.05 -11.91
N LEU A 77 -6.43 -2.10 -11.10
CA LEU A 77 -6.47 -2.81 -9.83
C LEU A 77 -7.33 -2.05 -8.83
N GLY A 78 -8.26 -2.75 -8.18
CA GLY A 78 -9.00 -2.25 -7.04
C GLY A 78 -8.23 -2.42 -5.74
N ALA A 79 -8.91 -2.70 -4.66
CA ALA A 79 -8.28 -2.96 -3.37
C ALA A 79 -7.48 -4.27 -3.38
N CYS A 80 -6.30 -4.26 -2.78
CA CYS A 80 -5.44 -5.43 -2.65
C CYS A 80 -5.27 -5.80 -1.18
N TYR A 81 -5.30 -7.09 -0.88
CA TYR A 81 -5.21 -7.57 0.50
C TYR A 81 -4.64 -8.98 0.59
N PHE A 82 -4.07 -9.27 1.76
CA PHE A 82 -3.68 -10.63 2.13
C PHE A 82 -4.88 -11.33 2.77
N ASN A 83 -5.31 -12.42 2.17
CA ASN A 83 -6.48 -13.16 2.60
C ASN A 83 -6.16 -14.03 3.83
N ASN A 84 -7.08 -14.08 4.79
CA ASN A 84 -6.98 -14.89 6.01
C ASN A 84 -5.67 -14.70 6.78
N THR A 85 -5.14 -13.48 6.80
CA THR A 85 -3.82 -13.18 7.36
C THR A 85 -3.86 -11.85 8.10
N ARG A 86 -3.23 -11.81 9.27
CA ARG A 86 -3.06 -10.56 10.02
C ARG A 86 -1.91 -9.76 9.42
N CYS A 87 -1.99 -8.43 9.46
CA CYS A 87 -0.91 -7.58 8.97
C CYS A 87 0.42 -7.89 9.67
N LEU A 88 0.39 -8.20 10.94
CA LEU A 88 1.57 -8.53 11.73
C LEU A 88 2.35 -9.73 11.17
N ASP A 89 1.66 -10.66 10.51
CA ASP A 89 2.25 -11.88 9.98
C ASP A 89 2.84 -11.71 8.57
N VAL A 90 2.59 -10.57 7.92
CA VAL A 90 3.10 -10.29 6.55
C VAL A 90 3.97 -9.05 6.47
N THR A 91 4.15 -8.33 7.57
CA THR A 91 4.96 -7.11 7.59
C THR A 91 6.40 -7.35 7.08
N HIS A 92 6.97 -8.51 7.40
CA HIS A 92 8.33 -8.88 6.96
C HIS A 92 8.45 -9.12 5.44
N LEU A 93 7.32 -9.26 4.75
CA LEU A 93 7.28 -9.44 3.28
C LEU A 93 7.18 -8.12 2.54
N MET A 94 7.02 -7.01 3.25
CA MET A 94 6.82 -5.69 2.67
C MET A 94 8.11 -4.90 2.66
N ASP A 95 8.25 -4.07 1.64
CA ASP A 95 9.30 -3.06 1.57
C ASP A 95 8.72 -1.67 1.88
N PRO A 96 9.52 -0.75 2.43
CA PRO A 96 9.03 0.59 2.69
C PRO A 96 8.81 1.37 1.39
N MET A 97 7.85 2.29 1.41
CA MET A 97 7.67 3.26 0.34
C MET A 97 8.57 4.47 0.59
N LYS A 98 9.18 4.98 -0.48
CA LYS A 98 10.01 6.19 -0.42
C LYS A 98 9.48 7.22 -1.39
N PHE A 99 9.33 8.44 -0.90
CA PHE A 99 8.91 9.59 -1.67
C PHE A 99 10.05 10.58 -1.77
N ILE A 100 10.26 11.14 -2.95
CA ILE A 100 11.27 12.17 -3.17
C ILE A 100 10.56 13.51 -3.36
N PHE A 101 10.78 14.43 -2.43
CA PHE A 101 10.29 15.81 -2.48
C PHE A 101 11.49 16.76 -2.47
N GLY A 102 11.68 17.49 -3.55
CA GLY A 102 12.91 18.23 -3.73
C GLY A 102 14.09 17.27 -3.78
N ASN A 103 15.12 17.50 -2.98
CA ASN A 103 16.27 16.61 -2.87
C ASN A 103 16.24 15.72 -1.63
N VAL A 104 15.07 15.58 -1.00
CA VAL A 104 14.90 14.82 0.24
C VAL A 104 14.09 13.58 0.01
N VAL A 105 14.58 12.45 0.52
CA VAL A 105 13.88 11.16 0.48
C VAL A 105 13.15 10.96 1.81
N TYR A 106 11.85 10.73 1.72
CA TYR A 106 11.00 10.42 2.87
C TYR A 106 10.57 8.96 2.80
N GLU A 107 10.80 8.25 3.87
CA GLU A 107 10.42 6.84 3.98
C GLU A 107 9.11 6.71 4.76
N LEU A 108 8.13 6.05 4.16
CA LEU A 108 6.90 5.63 4.83
C LEU A 108 7.04 4.19 5.26
N LYS A 109 6.98 3.96 6.57
CA LYS A 109 7.09 2.62 7.14
C LYS A 109 5.90 1.75 6.75
N ILE A 110 6.14 0.47 6.70
CA ILE A 110 5.19 -0.54 6.23
C ILE A 110 3.88 -0.53 7.02
N ASP A 111 3.95 -0.45 8.33
CA ASP A 111 2.79 -0.45 9.21
C ASP A 111 1.88 0.77 9.03
N ALA A 112 2.39 1.84 8.39
CA ALA A 112 1.59 3.04 8.13
C ALA A 112 0.53 2.83 7.04
N PHE A 113 0.71 1.86 6.13
CA PHE A 113 -0.22 1.61 5.03
C PHE A 113 -0.83 0.20 5.02
N LEU A 114 -0.71 -0.53 6.12
CA LEU A 114 -1.35 -1.83 6.31
C LEU A 114 -2.43 -1.73 7.38
N LYS A 115 -3.61 -2.27 7.10
CA LYS A 115 -4.73 -2.28 8.04
C LYS A 115 -5.36 -3.67 8.11
N ASP A 116 -5.54 -4.16 9.33
CA ASP A 116 -6.30 -5.37 9.56
C ASP A 116 -7.78 -5.12 9.27
N VAL A 117 -8.39 -6.05 8.55
CA VAL A 117 -9.82 -6.01 8.23
C VAL A 117 -10.49 -7.29 8.71
N SER A 118 -11.75 -7.15 9.15
CA SER A 118 -12.57 -8.29 9.54
C SER A 118 -13.09 -9.05 8.32
N ALA A 119 -13.71 -10.20 8.55
CA ALA A 119 -14.29 -11.02 7.48
C ALA A 119 -15.29 -10.27 6.59
N ASN A 120 -15.95 -9.24 7.12
CA ASN A 120 -16.88 -8.40 6.35
C ASN A 120 -16.22 -7.12 5.77
N GLY A 121 -14.89 -7.05 5.78
CA GLY A 121 -14.13 -5.96 5.16
C GLY A 121 -14.02 -4.68 5.96
N LYS A 122 -14.43 -4.67 7.22
CA LYS A 122 -14.29 -3.49 8.09
C LYS A 122 -12.91 -3.42 8.72
N VAL A 123 -12.34 -2.23 8.77
CA VAL A 123 -11.06 -1.99 9.45
C VAL A 123 -11.18 -2.30 10.95
N VAL A 124 -10.20 -3.01 11.47
CA VAL A 124 -10.09 -3.36 12.88
C VAL A 124 -9.12 -2.40 13.56
N ASP A 125 -9.60 -1.68 14.58
CA ASP A 125 -8.82 -0.65 15.28
C ASP A 125 -7.72 -1.20 16.17
N SER A 126 -7.84 -2.45 16.58
CA SER A 126 -6.84 -3.14 17.41
C SER A 126 -6.28 -4.33 16.67
N PRO A 127 -4.98 -4.63 16.81
CA PRO A 127 -4.42 -5.83 16.21
C PRO A 127 -5.21 -7.07 16.66
N PRO A 128 -5.57 -7.97 15.72
CA PRO A 128 -6.26 -9.21 16.07
C PRO A 128 -5.42 -10.05 17.03
N SER A 129 -6.09 -10.79 17.89
CA SER A 129 -5.43 -11.72 18.80
C SER A 129 -4.62 -12.77 18.04
N PRO A 130 -3.53 -13.28 18.61
CA PRO A 130 -2.79 -14.39 18.02
C PRO A 130 -3.71 -15.58 17.75
N ILE A 131 -3.48 -16.23 16.61
CA ILE A 131 -4.23 -17.41 16.21
C ILE A 131 -3.57 -18.64 16.86
N GLY A 132 -4.38 -19.50 17.49
CA GLY A 132 -3.89 -20.76 18.05
C GLY A 132 -3.57 -21.79 16.95
N PRO A 133 -2.87 -22.88 17.29
CA PRO A 133 -2.59 -23.95 16.34
C PRO A 133 -3.88 -24.53 15.76
N GLY A 134 -3.96 -24.59 14.42
CA GLY A 134 -5.12 -25.10 13.70
C GLY A 134 -6.28 -24.12 13.53
N GLU A 135 -6.17 -22.92 14.06
CA GLU A 135 -7.13 -21.84 13.85
C GLU A 135 -6.78 -21.02 12.60
N THR A 136 -7.81 -20.51 11.93
CA THR A 136 -7.66 -19.60 10.77
C THR A 136 -8.16 -18.22 11.13
N TYR A 137 -7.45 -17.19 10.69
CA TYR A 137 -7.94 -15.82 10.78
C TYR A 137 -8.93 -15.56 9.64
N ASP A 138 -10.17 -15.21 9.97
CA ASP A 138 -11.24 -15.02 8.99
C ASP A 138 -11.18 -13.67 8.26
N GLY A 139 -10.39 -12.73 8.76
CA GLY A 139 -10.19 -11.43 8.14
C GLY A 139 -9.03 -11.41 7.16
N GLY A 140 -8.43 -10.25 6.98
CA GLY A 140 -7.28 -10.06 6.11
C GLY A 140 -6.44 -8.86 6.48
N CYS A 141 -5.35 -8.67 5.76
CA CYS A 141 -4.53 -7.46 5.85
C CYS A 141 -4.64 -6.69 4.54
N MET A 142 -5.26 -5.52 4.61
CA MET A 142 -5.45 -4.66 3.45
C MET A 142 -4.28 -3.70 3.28
N VAL A 143 -3.82 -3.55 2.06
CA VAL A 143 -2.90 -2.48 1.70
C VAL A 143 -3.73 -1.21 1.49
N GLU A 144 -3.67 -0.30 2.45
CA GLU A 144 -4.46 0.93 2.47
C GLU A 144 -3.78 2.03 1.66
N LEU A 145 -3.62 1.75 0.39
CA LEU A 145 -3.08 2.63 -0.63
C LEU A 145 -4.12 2.73 -1.75
N ARG A 146 -4.28 3.89 -2.35
CA ARG A 146 -5.23 4.10 -3.45
C ARG A 146 -4.57 4.84 -4.60
N PRO A 147 -4.96 4.51 -5.84
CA PRO A 147 -4.52 5.27 -7.01
C PRO A 147 -5.20 6.63 -7.12
#